data_59a425e6c79d7c146318c4e366d1dbe5
#
_entry.id   59a425e6c79d7c146318c4e366d1dbe5
#
_cell.length_a   1.000
_cell.length_b   1.000
_cell.length_c   1.000
_cell.angle_alpha   90.00
_cell.angle_beta   90.00
_cell.angle_gamma   90.00
#
_symmetry.space_group_name_H-M   'P 1'
#
loop_
_entity.id
_entity.type
_entity.pdbx_description
1 polymer ?
#
loop_
_entity_poly.entity_id
_entity_poly.type
_entity_poly.pdbx_seq_one_letter_code
_entity_poly.pdbx_strand_id
1 'polypeptide(L)'
;MAICISHGGTTTYRTQSPASEILVGTVDGVTILRRNTDDAWRVHAVVLAGLHIHALLIEPSSGWVFAGAHKGSIHVSKDGGATWKKQDQGLTAADVYCLSSAVIDGKTKLFAGTEPGHLFASDDLGETWQEIKSLRSVPSVAKWTFPAPPHVGHVKNIAFSPDNSHNIYVCIEQGGLMKSDDAGTTWKELHGFDERIPFPLPEGAFADDVHRVLVRPAEPDRIFISSGIGICSSEDRGNSWRHLTTPQMRIGYPDALLMHPQQTSLMFAGGAKENPRAWRTTHDADSTIARSRDGGGNWEALDAGLPGRLRGNVEAMAMEVCDDSLSLFAATTDGDILFSANEGDKWTKMISGLPAVSKGEHYLRLR
;
A
#
# COMPACT_ATOMS: atom_id res chain seq x y z
N MET A 1 -20.46 4.92 -5.90
CA MET A 1 -19.02 5.18 -6.17
C MET A 1 -18.25 3.91 -5.83
N ALA A 2 -17.16 3.62 -6.53
CA ALA A 2 -16.30 2.48 -6.24
C ALA A 2 -15.08 2.89 -5.41
N ILE A 3 -14.56 1.97 -4.61
CA ILE A 3 -13.23 2.04 -3.98
C ILE A 3 -12.39 0.84 -4.40
N CYS A 4 -11.09 0.90 -4.18
CA CYS A 4 -10.20 -0.21 -4.46
C CYS A 4 -9.54 -0.71 -3.18
N ILE A 5 -9.25 -2.02 -3.14
CA ILE A 5 -8.40 -2.65 -2.15
C ILE A 5 -7.26 -3.34 -2.89
N SER A 6 -6.05 -2.87 -2.71
CA SER A 6 -4.84 -3.48 -3.26
C SER A 6 -3.62 -3.07 -2.44
N HIS A 7 -2.55 -3.81 -2.61
CA HIS A 7 -1.31 -3.53 -1.89
C HIS A 7 -0.68 -2.20 -2.31
N GLY A 8 -0.50 -1.94 -3.60
CA GLY A 8 0.33 -0.84 -4.16
C GLY A 8 -0.44 0.37 -4.70
N GLY A 9 -1.74 0.50 -4.40
CA GLY A 9 -2.59 1.56 -4.93
C GLY A 9 -3.06 2.57 -3.89
N THR A 10 -4.15 3.28 -4.23
CA THR A 10 -4.83 4.22 -3.33
C THR A 10 -5.45 3.48 -2.15
N THR A 11 -5.27 4.02 -0.97
CA THR A 11 -5.76 3.40 0.27
C THR A 11 -6.77 4.24 1.04
N THR A 12 -6.97 5.50 0.66
CA THR A 12 -7.88 6.40 1.36
C THR A 12 -8.79 7.09 0.36
N TYR A 13 -10.09 6.98 0.60
CA TYR A 13 -11.14 7.49 -0.27
C TYR A 13 -12.02 8.47 0.50
N ARG A 14 -12.39 9.58 -0.16
CA ARG A 14 -13.44 10.49 0.30
C ARG A 14 -14.62 10.34 -0.64
N THR A 15 -15.76 9.96 -0.10
CA THR A 15 -16.98 9.70 -0.87
C THR A 15 -18.13 10.57 -0.38
N GLN A 16 -19.08 10.87 -1.25
CA GLN A 16 -20.32 11.61 -0.91
C GLN A 16 -21.43 10.66 -0.45
N SER A 17 -21.28 9.37 -0.71
CA SER A 17 -22.16 8.30 -0.24
C SER A 17 -21.32 7.04 -0.09
N PRO A 18 -21.67 6.13 0.84
CA PRO A 18 -20.95 4.89 1.03
C PRO A 18 -20.78 4.12 -0.28
N ALA A 19 -19.62 3.55 -0.49
CA ALA A 19 -19.32 2.78 -1.68
C ALA A 19 -20.33 1.63 -1.85
N SER A 20 -20.80 1.46 -3.08
CA SER A 20 -21.65 0.33 -3.49
C SER A 20 -20.89 -0.73 -4.26
N GLU A 21 -19.62 -0.44 -4.58
CA GLU A 21 -18.73 -1.32 -5.33
C GLU A 21 -17.30 -1.26 -4.79
N ILE A 22 -16.64 -2.41 -4.72
CA ILE A 22 -15.24 -2.54 -4.32
C ILE A 22 -14.51 -3.36 -5.38
N LEU A 23 -13.40 -2.83 -5.90
CA LEU A 23 -12.48 -3.54 -6.75
C LEU A 23 -11.33 -4.08 -5.91
N VAL A 24 -11.15 -5.39 -5.87
CA VAL A 24 -10.10 -6.04 -5.09
C VAL A 24 -9.03 -6.59 -6.02
N GLY A 25 -7.81 -6.09 -5.91
CA GLY A 25 -6.65 -6.64 -6.62
C GLY A 25 -6.19 -7.94 -5.96
N THR A 26 -6.22 -9.04 -6.71
CA THR A 26 -5.87 -10.37 -6.23
C THR A 26 -4.75 -11.00 -7.07
N VAL A 27 -4.23 -12.14 -6.62
CA VAL A 27 -3.26 -12.92 -7.42
C VAL A 27 -3.85 -13.53 -8.69
N ASP A 28 -5.16 -13.42 -8.88
CA ASP A 28 -5.89 -13.92 -10.08
C ASP A 28 -6.94 -12.90 -10.53
N GLY A 29 -6.50 -11.73 -10.94
CA GLY A 29 -7.33 -10.67 -11.49
C GLY A 29 -7.86 -9.67 -10.47
N VAL A 30 -8.82 -8.88 -10.95
CA VAL A 30 -9.59 -7.94 -10.13
C VAL A 30 -10.94 -8.57 -9.82
N THR A 31 -11.21 -8.81 -8.54
CA THR A 31 -12.54 -9.23 -8.08
C THR A 31 -13.39 -7.99 -7.82
N ILE A 32 -14.54 -7.91 -8.47
CA ILE A 32 -15.51 -6.83 -8.26
C ILE A 32 -16.56 -7.31 -7.26
N LEU A 33 -16.64 -6.62 -6.13
CA LEU A 33 -17.68 -6.84 -5.13
C LEU A 33 -18.76 -5.77 -5.27
N ARG A 34 -20.03 -6.16 -5.17
CA ARG A 34 -21.18 -5.24 -5.14
C ARG A 34 -22.02 -5.44 -3.90
N ARG A 35 -22.51 -4.31 -3.38
CA ARG A 35 -23.47 -4.28 -2.29
C ARG A 35 -24.85 -4.45 -2.85
N ASN A 36 -25.54 -5.48 -2.41
CA ASN A 36 -26.91 -5.78 -2.85
C ASN A 36 -27.95 -4.96 -2.10
N THR A 37 -29.21 -5.08 -2.52
CA THR A 37 -30.36 -4.44 -1.88
C THR A 37 -30.63 -4.92 -0.43
N ASP A 38 -30.11 -6.09 -0.07
CA ASP A 38 -30.13 -6.66 1.28
C ASP A 38 -28.93 -6.23 2.13
N ASP A 39 -28.16 -5.24 1.66
CA ASP A 39 -26.95 -4.70 2.28
C ASP A 39 -25.77 -5.67 2.33
N ALA A 40 -25.89 -6.85 1.76
CA ALA A 40 -24.84 -7.85 1.69
C ALA A 40 -23.89 -7.61 0.52
N TRP A 41 -22.59 -7.77 0.78
CA TRP A 41 -21.57 -7.75 -0.26
C TRP A 41 -21.46 -9.12 -0.93
N ARG A 42 -21.36 -9.13 -2.25
CA ARG A 42 -21.19 -10.37 -3.04
C ARG A 42 -20.22 -10.15 -4.19
N VAL A 43 -19.55 -11.23 -4.58
CA VAL A 43 -18.76 -11.25 -5.81
C VAL A 43 -19.69 -11.06 -6.99
N HIS A 44 -19.46 -10.00 -7.76
CA HIS A 44 -20.22 -9.67 -8.97
C HIS A 44 -19.53 -10.20 -10.23
N ALA A 45 -18.21 -9.99 -10.33
CA ALA A 45 -17.41 -10.40 -11.48
C ALA A 45 -15.93 -10.56 -11.09
N VAL A 46 -15.20 -11.29 -11.93
CA VAL A 46 -13.73 -11.30 -11.94
C VAL A 46 -13.31 -10.85 -13.34
N VAL A 47 -12.46 -9.82 -13.39
CA VAL A 47 -11.90 -9.27 -14.62
C VAL A 47 -10.37 -9.32 -14.57
N LEU A 48 -9.69 -9.21 -15.71
CA LEU A 48 -8.25 -9.42 -15.82
C LEU A 48 -7.77 -10.76 -15.23
N ALA A 49 -8.60 -11.81 -15.33
CA ALA A 49 -8.31 -13.14 -14.81
C ALA A 49 -6.96 -13.66 -15.34
N GLY A 50 -6.20 -14.35 -14.50
CA GLY A 50 -4.86 -14.83 -14.81
C GLY A 50 -3.76 -13.79 -14.61
N LEU A 51 -4.08 -12.55 -14.25
CA LEU A 51 -3.09 -11.51 -13.90
C LEU A 51 -3.02 -11.35 -12.38
N HIS A 52 -1.82 -11.33 -11.82
CA HIS A 52 -1.61 -10.96 -10.44
C HIS A 52 -1.60 -9.43 -10.31
N ILE A 53 -2.62 -8.86 -9.68
CA ILE A 53 -2.83 -7.41 -9.56
C ILE A 53 -2.23 -6.90 -8.26
N HIS A 54 -1.14 -6.14 -8.35
CA HIS A 54 -0.47 -5.54 -7.20
C HIS A 54 -1.09 -4.19 -6.80
N ALA A 55 -1.50 -3.40 -7.79
CA ALA A 55 -1.95 -2.03 -7.56
C ALA A 55 -3.25 -1.73 -8.29
N LEU A 56 -4.17 -1.05 -7.60
CA LEU A 56 -5.35 -0.42 -8.17
C LEU A 56 -5.38 1.05 -7.79
N LEU A 57 -5.56 1.90 -8.79
CA LEU A 57 -5.65 3.36 -8.62
C LEU A 57 -6.91 3.86 -9.31
N ILE A 58 -7.78 4.55 -8.58
CA ILE A 58 -8.82 5.40 -9.18
C ILE A 58 -8.22 6.80 -9.30
N GLU A 59 -8.02 7.28 -10.52
CA GLU A 59 -7.48 8.63 -10.72
C GLU A 59 -8.59 9.68 -10.48
N PRO A 60 -8.38 10.61 -9.54
CA PRO A 60 -9.47 11.46 -9.04
C PRO A 60 -10.12 12.39 -10.07
N SER A 61 -9.38 12.87 -11.07
CA SER A 61 -9.90 13.84 -12.03
C SER A 61 -10.71 13.19 -13.15
N SER A 62 -10.31 12.01 -13.61
CA SER A 62 -10.96 11.28 -14.69
C SER A 62 -11.96 10.24 -14.22
N GLY A 63 -11.79 9.74 -12.99
CA GLY A 63 -12.51 8.57 -12.48
C GLY A 63 -12.08 7.25 -13.12
N TRP A 64 -11.00 7.25 -13.94
CA TRP A 64 -10.51 6.04 -14.57
C TRP A 64 -9.80 5.14 -13.55
N VAL A 65 -9.91 3.84 -13.76
CA VAL A 65 -9.27 2.84 -12.90
C VAL A 65 -8.05 2.28 -13.61
N PHE A 66 -6.92 2.31 -12.93
CA PHE A 66 -5.66 1.74 -13.40
C PHE A 66 -5.32 0.50 -12.57
N ALA A 67 -4.90 -0.57 -13.23
CA ALA A 67 -4.44 -1.79 -12.61
C ALA A 67 -3.00 -2.07 -13.01
N GLY A 68 -2.10 -2.15 -12.03
CA GLY A 68 -0.72 -2.58 -12.18
C GLY A 68 -0.60 -4.07 -11.86
N ALA A 69 -0.06 -4.84 -12.80
CA ALA A 69 0.02 -6.28 -12.70
C ALA A 69 1.47 -6.79 -12.69
N HIS A 70 1.70 -7.88 -11.93
CA HIS A 70 2.95 -8.64 -11.98
C HIS A 70 3.15 -9.23 -13.37
N LYS A 71 4.25 -8.89 -14.03
CA LYS A 71 4.57 -9.28 -15.41
C LYS A 71 3.46 -9.01 -16.44
N GLY A 72 2.41 -8.31 -16.03
CA GLY A 72 1.21 -8.01 -16.83
C GLY A 72 1.11 -6.57 -17.30
N SER A 73 1.99 -5.69 -16.82
CA SER A 73 2.01 -4.27 -17.17
C SER A 73 0.84 -3.45 -16.58
N ILE A 74 0.39 -2.40 -17.25
CA ILE A 74 -0.69 -1.52 -16.81
C ILE A 74 -1.93 -1.71 -17.69
N HIS A 75 -3.09 -1.86 -17.04
CA HIS A 75 -4.40 -1.90 -17.67
C HIS A 75 -5.26 -0.74 -17.17
N VAL A 76 -6.07 -0.18 -18.05
CA VAL A 76 -6.94 0.96 -17.76
C VAL A 76 -8.38 0.62 -18.08
N SER A 77 -9.27 0.94 -17.17
CA SER A 77 -10.71 0.93 -17.35
C SER A 77 -11.26 2.36 -17.30
N LYS A 78 -12.10 2.71 -18.25
CA LYS A 78 -12.77 4.01 -18.33
C LYS A 78 -14.26 3.92 -17.94
N ASP A 79 -14.73 2.74 -17.54
CA ASP A 79 -16.11 2.40 -17.25
C ASP A 79 -16.30 1.74 -15.87
N GLY A 80 -15.47 2.16 -14.90
CA GLY A 80 -15.58 1.70 -13.53
C GLY A 80 -15.12 0.25 -13.30
N GLY A 81 -14.28 -0.30 -14.18
CA GLY A 81 -13.76 -1.66 -14.03
C GLY A 81 -14.47 -2.71 -14.86
N ALA A 82 -15.48 -2.33 -15.68
CA ALA A 82 -16.23 -3.27 -16.49
C ALA A 82 -15.42 -3.79 -17.69
N THR A 83 -14.71 -2.90 -18.39
CA THR A 83 -13.81 -3.26 -19.49
C THR A 83 -12.43 -2.70 -19.30
N TRP A 84 -11.42 -3.38 -19.82
CA TRP A 84 -10.02 -3.03 -19.61
C TRP A 84 -9.21 -3.05 -20.91
N LYS A 85 -8.30 -2.11 -21.03
CA LYS A 85 -7.35 -2.01 -22.13
C LYS A 85 -5.94 -1.90 -21.57
N LYS A 86 -5.00 -2.66 -22.14
CA LYS A 86 -3.58 -2.53 -21.81
C LYS A 86 -3.07 -1.18 -22.31
N GLN A 87 -2.36 -0.43 -21.46
CA GLN A 87 -1.83 0.91 -21.73
C GLN A 87 -0.42 1.03 -21.12
N ASP A 88 0.58 0.57 -21.86
CA ASP A 88 1.97 0.46 -21.38
C ASP A 88 3.02 0.99 -22.37
N GLN A 89 2.61 1.82 -23.33
CA GLN A 89 3.54 2.38 -24.30
C GLN A 89 4.64 3.17 -23.60
N GLY A 90 5.90 2.78 -23.81
CA GLY A 90 7.07 3.39 -23.17
C GLY A 90 7.46 2.79 -21.82
N LEU A 91 6.63 1.90 -21.24
CA LEU A 91 6.99 1.16 -20.04
C LEU A 91 7.96 0.01 -20.39
N THR A 92 9.19 0.11 -19.92
CA THR A 92 10.25 -0.88 -20.24
C THR A 92 10.36 -2.00 -19.21
N ALA A 93 9.64 -1.89 -18.07
CA ALA A 93 9.51 -2.92 -17.04
C ALA A 93 8.03 -3.26 -16.86
N ALA A 94 7.68 -4.53 -17.09
CA ALA A 94 6.26 -4.97 -17.12
C ALA A 94 5.72 -5.42 -15.76
N ASP A 95 6.57 -5.48 -14.73
CA ASP A 95 6.19 -5.89 -13.38
C ASP A 95 5.86 -4.65 -12.54
N VAL A 96 4.59 -4.29 -12.44
CA VAL A 96 4.13 -3.03 -11.83
C VAL A 96 3.65 -3.29 -10.42
N TYR A 97 4.39 -2.81 -9.43
CA TYR A 97 4.14 -3.01 -8.00
C TYR A 97 3.26 -1.91 -7.38
N CYS A 98 3.43 -0.67 -7.82
CA CYS A 98 2.62 0.41 -7.29
C CYS A 98 2.21 1.43 -8.35
N LEU A 99 1.08 2.08 -8.11
CA LEU A 99 0.52 3.17 -8.90
C LEU A 99 0.14 4.33 -7.98
N SER A 100 0.42 5.55 -8.43
CA SER A 100 0.03 6.76 -7.72
C SER A 100 -0.28 7.89 -8.71
N SER A 101 -0.96 8.93 -8.25
CA SER A 101 -1.20 10.14 -9.02
C SER A 101 -1.02 11.39 -8.18
N ALA A 102 -0.59 12.47 -8.81
CA ALA A 102 -0.51 13.79 -8.20
C ALA A 102 -0.83 14.88 -9.23
N VAL A 103 -1.23 16.04 -8.73
CA VAL A 103 -1.28 17.27 -9.56
C VAL A 103 0.04 18.00 -9.37
N ILE A 104 0.83 18.08 -10.43
CA ILE A 104 2.11 18.80 -10.47
C ILE A 104 2.00 19.90 -11.52
N ASP A 105 2.28 21.15 -11.14
CA ASP A 105 2.14 22.32 -11.99
C ASP A 105 0.77 22.43 -12.69
N GLY A 106 -0.31 22.08 -11.95
CA GLY A 106 -1.69 22.14 -12.43
C GLY A 106 -2.09 21.03 -13.40
N LYS A 107 -1.23 20.02 -13.61
CA LYS A 107 -1.50 18.87 -14.48
C LYS A 107 -1.51 17.56 -13.67
N THR A 108 -2.48 16.69 -13.97
CA THR A 108 -2.48 15.34 -13.44
C THR A 108 -1.30 14.57 -14.03
N LYS A 109 -0.49 13.99 -13.17
CA LYS A 109 0.60 13.09 -13.53
C LYS A 109 0.41 11.76 -12.83
N LEU A 110 0.50 10.67 -13.58
CA LEU A 110 0.50 9.31 -13.04
C LEU A 110 1.93 8.82 -12.83
N PHE A 111 2.10 7.95 -11.85
CA PHE A 111 3.38 7.33 -11.54
C PHE A 111 3.19 5.82 -11.40
N ALA A 112 4.17 5.07 -11.92
CA ALA A 112 4.23 3.63 -11.79
C ALA A 112 5.61 3.20 -11.27
N GLY A 113 5.59 2.44 -10.18
CA GLY A 113 6.78 1.80 -9.62
C GLY A 113 6.84 0.33 -9.99
N THR A 114 8.02 -0.15 -10.39
CA THR A 114 8.19 -1.48 -10.98
C THR A 114 9.24 -2.33 -10.28
N GLU A 115 9.26 -3.62 -10.63
CA GLU A 115 10.40 -4.52 -10.48
C GLU A 115 11.02 -4.80 -11.87
N PRO A 116 12.34 -4.64 -12.08
CA PRO A 116 13.29 -3.96 -11.16
C PRO A 116 12.85 -2.56 -10.77
N GLY A 117 13.47 -2.01 -9.72
CA GLY A 117 13.15 -0.71 -9.16
C GLY A 117 13.32 0.47 -10.12
N HIS A 118 12.36 0.67 -11.01
CA HIS A 118 12.25 1.82 -11.89
C HIS A 118 11.02 2.64 -11.51
N LEU A 119 11.08 3.93 -11.77
CA LEU A 119 9.96 4.84 -11.63
C LEU A 119 9.59 5.41 -13.00
N PHE A 120 8.34 5.25 -13.39
CA PHE A 120 7.79 5.82 -14.62
C PHE A 120 6.75 6.88 -14.30
N ALA A 121 6.62 7.87 -15.18
CA ALA A 121 5.57 8.87 -15.11
C ALA A 121 4.84 9.00 -16.46
N SER A 122 3.57 9.41 -16.38
CA SER A 122 2.72 9.71 -17.54
C SER A 122 2.03 11.05 -17.33
N ASP A 123 2.05 11.90 -18.36
CA ASP A 123 1.37 13.21 -18.39
C ASP A 123 0.07 13.18 -19.22
N ASP A 124 -0.32 12.00 -19.73
CA ASP A 124 -1.42 11.80 -20.66
C ASP A 124 -2.40 10.70 -20.22
N LEU A 125 -2.59 10.57 -18.91
CA LEU A 125 -3.46 9.55 -18.29
C LEU A 125 -3.11 8.12 -18.72
N GLY A 126 -1.80 7.82 -18.77
CA GLY A 126 -1.29 6.48 -18.99
C GLY A 126 -1.21 6.05 -20.45
N GLU A 127 -1.48 6.94 -21.42
CA GLU A 127 -1.30 6.60 -22.84
C GLU A 127 0.17 6.35 -23.18
N THR A 128 1.06 7.19 -22.63
CA THR A 128 2.52 7.01 -22.74
C THR A 128 3.20 7.13 -21.38
N TRP A 129 4.27 6.37 -21.20
CA TRP A 129 5.08 6.34 -19.98
C TRP A 129 6.54 6.69 -20.27
N GLN A 130 7.14 7.48 -19.41
CA GLN A 130 8.54 7.87 -19.48
C GLN A 130 9.24 7.51 -18.15
N GLU A 131 10.41 6.89 -18.23
CA GLU A 131 11.20 6.57 -17.05
C GLU A 131 11.82 7.82 -16.43
N ILE A 132 11.66 8.00 -15.13
CA ILE A 132 12.40 8.96 -14.31
C ILE A 132 13.74 8.33 -13.94
N LYS A 133 14.68 8.32 -14.89
CA LYS A 133 15.98 7.63 -14.78
C LYS A 133 16.83 8.13 -13.62
N SER A 134 16.62 9.38 -13.18
CA SER A 134 17.33 10.01 -12.07
C SER A 134 17.17 9.24 -10.74
N LEU A 135 16.07 8.53 -10.53
CA LEU A 135 15.89 7.69 -9.34
C LEU A 135 17.03 6.66 -9.20
N ARG A 136 17.50 6.15 -10.32
CA ARG A 136 18.57 5.13 -10.35
C ARG A 136 19.98 5.69 -10.34
N SER A 137 20.16 6.99 -10.12
CA SER A 137 21.47 7.61 -9.93
C SER A 137 21.90 7.72 -8.45
N VAL A 138 21.06 7.26 -7.52
CA VAL A 138 21.44 7.22 -6.10
C VAL A 138 22.52 6.17 -5.82
N PRO A 139 23.41 6.41 -4.84
CA PRO A 139 24.54 5.50 -4.58
C PRO A 139 24.12 4.08 -4.19
N SER A 140 22.97 3.90 -3.50
CA SER A 140 22.51 2.59 -3.02
C SER A 140 21.91 1.70 -4.10
N VAL A 141 21.67 2.18 -5.32
CA VAL A 141 20.96 1.40 -6.37
C VAL A 141 21.58 0.01 -6.62
N ALA A 142 22.90 -0.11 -6.52
CA ALA A 142 23.61 -1.39 -6.69
C ALA A 142 23.37 -2.39 -5.54
N LYS A 143 22.77 -1.92 -4.43
CA LYS A 143 22.45 -2.73 -3.24
C LYS A 143 20.97 -3.10 -3.15
N TRP A 144 20.11 -2.52 -4.01
CA TRP A 144 18.69 -2.84 -4.02
C TRP A 144 18.49 -4.31 -4.34
N THR A 145 17.84 -5.02 -3.47
CA THR A 145 17.69 -6.48 -3.56
C THR A 145 16.31 -6.92 -3.10
N PHE A 146 16.02 -8.20 -3.20
CA PHE A 146 14.85 -8.85 -2.64
C PHE A 146 15.18 -10.32 -2.30
N PRO A 147 14.58 -10.92 -1.24
CA PRO A 147 14.91 -12.29 -0.83
C PRO A 147 14.49 -13.38 -1.82
N ALA A 148 13.47 -13.10 -2.64
CA ALA A 148 13.02 -14.04 -3.67
C ALA A 148 13.68 -13.73 -5.03
N PRO A 149 13.88 -14.73 -5.89
CA PRO A 149 14.33 -14.47 -7.25
C PRO A 149 13.38 -13.53 -8.01
N PRO A 150 13.89 -12.61 -8.82
CA PRO A 150 15.26 -12.49 -9.34
C PRO A 150 16.25 -11.74 -8.41
N HIS A 151 15.93 -11.55 -7.13
CA HIS A 151 16.76 -10.86 -6.14
C HIS A 151 17.05 -9.39 -6.46
N VAL A 152 16.07 -8.69 -6.99
CA VAL A 152 16.13 -7.26 -7.32
C VAL A 152 15.08 -6.48 -6.51
N GLY A 153 15.46 -5.31 -6.01
CA GLY A 153 14.54 -4.42 -5.30
C GLY A 153 13.48 -3.85 -6.24
N HIS A 154 12.34 -3.48 -5.70
CA HIS A 154 11.24 -2.89 -6.45
C HIS A 154 10.69 -1.64 -5.77
N VAL A 155 10.11 -0.75 -6.56
CA VAL A 155 9.40 0.44 -6.05
C VAL A 155 8.05 -0.01 -5.51
N LYS A 156 7.89 0.07 -4.19
CA LYS A 156 6.73 -0.47 -3.48
C LYS A 156 5.65 0.56 -3.17
N ASN A 157 6.04 1.81 -2.95
CA ASN A 157 5.10 2.88 -2.65
C ASN A 157 5.64 4.23 -3.08
N ILE A 158 4.74 5.14 -3.47
CA ILE A 158 5.05 6.51 -3.90
C ILE A 158 4.09 7.43 -3.15
N ALA A 159 4.61 8.45 -2.49
CA ALA A 159 3.81 9.47 -1.83
C ALA A 159 4.31 10.88 -2.18
N PHE A 160 3.40 11.83 -2.10
CA PHE A 160 3.65 13.25 -2.39
C PHE A 160 3.40 14.08 -1.15
N SER A 161 4.16 15.16 -1.00
CA SER A 161 3.90 16.11 0.07
C SER A 161 2.66 16.94 -0.27
N PRO A 162 1.71 17.08 0.65
CA PRO A 162 0.46 17.81 0.37
C PRO A 162 0.65 19.33 0.23
N ASP A 163 1.74 19.89 0.76
CA ASP A 163 2.10 21.30 0.65
C ASP A 163 2.83 21.61 -0.67
N ASN A 164 3.52 20.63 -1.23
CA ASN A 164 4.27 20.77 -2.48
C ASN A 164 4.45 19.42 -3.15
N SER A 165 3.71 19.15 -4.21
CA SER A 165 3.74 17.90 -4.96
C SER A 165 5.06 17.65 -5.74
N HIS A 166 5.99 18.63 -5.78
CA HIS A 166 7.35 18.38 -6.24
C HIS A 166 8.17 17.55 -5.23
N ASN A 167 7.73 17.51 -3.96
CA ASN A 167 8.33 16.66 -2.95
C ASN A 167 7.75 15.24 -3.07
N ILE A 168 8.54 14.33 -3.60
CA ILE A 168 8.17 12.94 -3.86
C ILE A 168 8.97 12.03 -2.93
N TYR A 169 8.28 11.08 -2.31
CA TYR A 169 8.89 10.01 -1.53
C TYR A 169 8.66 8.67 -2.23
N VAL A 170 9.69 7.86 -2.35
CA VAL A 170 9.65 6.55 -3.00
C VAL A 170 10.23 5.49 -2.08
N CYS A 171 9.44 4.49 -1.72
CA CYS A 171 9.88 3.33 -0.97
C CYS A 171 10.42 2.27 -1.93
N ILE A 172 11.63 1.79 -1.66
CA ILE A 172 12.22 0.64 -2.33
C ILE A 172 12.22 -0.51 -1.32
N GLU A 173 11.51 -1.59 -1.62
CA GLU A 173 11.55 -2.79 -0.78
C GLU A 173 12.97 -3.36 -0.82
N GLN A 174 13.61 -3.43 0.36
CA GLN A 174 15.03 -3.74 0.54
C GLN A 174 15.98 -2.83 -0.27
N GLY A 175 15.68 -1.54 -0.28
CA GLY A 175 16.51 -0.50 -0.89
C GLY A 175 16.38 0.85 -0.18
N GLY A 176 15.43 0.97 0.78
CA GLY A 176 15.26 2.15 1.63
C GLY A 176 14.25 3.17 1.12
N LEU A 177 14.38 4.40 1.60
CA LEU A 177 13.48 5.52 1.29
C LEU A 177 14.22 6.60 0.52
N MET A 178 13.68 6.94 -0.66
CA MET A 178 14.23 7.99 -1.53
C MET A 178 13.33 9.22 -1.47
N LYS A 179 13.91 10.41 -1.52
CA LYS A 179 13.20 11.69 -1.58
C LYS A 179 13.71 12.55 -2.73
N SER A 180 12.77 13.14 -3.46
CA SER A 180 13.02 14.23 -4.39
C SER A 180 12.34 15.50 -3.89
N ASP A 181 12.97 16.65 -4.06
CA ASP A 181 12.41 17.98 -3.77
C ASP A 181 12.10 18.76 -5.06
N ASP A 182 12.31 18.14 -6.25
CA ASP A 182 12.26 18.78 -7.57
C ASP A 182 11.53 17.93 -8.63
N ALA A 183 10.43 17.32 -8.24
CA ALA A 183 9.56 16.48 -9.08
C ALA A 183 10.29 15.29 -9.76
N GLY A 184 11.30 14.73 -9.08
CA GLY A 184 12.04 13.58 -9.57
C GLY A 184 13.26 13.91 -10.43
N THR A 185 13.67 15.18 -10.52
CA THR A 185 14.89 15.57 -11.25
C THR A 185 16.15 15.10 -10.53
N THR A 186 16.18 15.25 -9.20
CA THR A 186 17.25 14.74 -8.33
C THR A 186 16.68 13.97 -7.15
N TRP A 187 17.46 13.06 -6.58
CA TRP A 187 17.06 12.19 -5.48
C TRP A 187 18.13 12.14 -4.40
N LYS A 188 17.69 12.04 -3.16
CA LYS A 188 18.51 11.76 -1.99
C LYS A 188 17.97 10.56 -1.24
N GLU A 189 18.87 9.81 -0.62
CA GLU A 189 18.54 8.69 0.25
C GLU A 189 18.26 9.21 1.65
N LEU A 190 17.19 8.72 2.28
CA LEU A 190 16.89 8.99 3.67
C LEU A 190 17.31 7.80 4.52
N HIS A 191 18.02 8.06 5.61
CA HIS A 191 18.62 7.05 6.48
C HIS A 191 18.27 7.29 7.96
N GLY A 192 18.70 6.37 8.84
CA GLY A 192 18.64 6.55 10.30
C GLY A 192 17.35 6.08 10.96
N PHE A 193 16.44 5.43 10.23
CA PHE A 193 15.24 4.88 10.85
C PHE A 193 15.49 3.61 11.67
N ASP A 194 16.69 3.03 11.60
CA ASP A 194 17.17 1.89 12.38
C ASP A 194 18.06 2.27 13.59
N GLU A 195 18.46 3.54 13.73
CA GLU A 195 19.44 3.96 14.73
C GLU A 195 18.95 3.88 16.19
N ARG A 196 17.63 3.87 16.42
CA ARG A 196 17.03 3.96 17.78
C ARG A 196 15.91 2.93 17.97
N ILE A 197 16.15 1.71 17.54
CA ILE A 197 15.17 0.62 17.73
C ILE A 197 15.20 0.21 19.21
N PRO A 198 14.05 0.27 19.91
CA PRO A 198 14.01 0.03 21.36
C PRO A 198 14.01 -1.45 21.76
N PHE A 199 14.13 -2.36 20.80
CA PHE A 199 14.11 -3.81 21.02
C PHE A 199 15.03 -4.52 20.03
N PRO A 200 15.47 -5.77 20.32
CA PRO A 200 16.26 -6.56 19.38
C PRO A 200 15.46 -6.80 18.10
N LEU A 201 16.09 -6.57 16.94
CA LEU A 201 15.48 -6.92 15.65
C LEU A 201 15.31 -8.44 15.52
N PRO A 202 14.19 -8.91 14.97
CA PRO A 202 14.03 -10.30 14.59
C PRO A 202 15.12 -10.74 13.61
N GLU A 203 15.48 -12.03 13.65
CA GLU A 203 16.44 -12.60 12.70
C GLU A 203 15.95 -12.38 11.27
N GLY A 204 16.78 -11.79 10.42
CA GLY A 204 16.46 -11.47 9.03
C GLY A 204 15.57 -10.23 8.84
N ALA A 205 15.39 -9.40 9.85
CA ALA A 205 14.81 -8.08 9.67
C ALA A 205 15.80 -7.15 8.96
N PHE A 206 15.27 -6.39 8.00
CA PHE A 206 16.03 -5.40 7.23
C PHE A 206 15.44 -4.01 7.47
N ALA A 207 16.28 -3.08 7.91
CA ALA A 207 15.86 -1.68 8.12
C ALA A 207 15.44 -1.03 6.79
N ASP A 208 16.18 -1.30 5.71
CA ASP A 208 15.91 -0.76 4.38
C ASP A 208 14.74 -1.43 3.66
N ASP A 209 14.01 -2.34 4.31
CA ASP A 209 12.78 -2.96 3.81
C ASP A 209 11.59 -2.02 4.06
N VAL A 210 11.48 -0.94 3.26
CA VAL A 210 10.47 0.09 3.44
C VAL A 210 9.22 -0.21 2.62
N HIS A 211 8.09 -0.36 3.30
CA HIS A 211 6.84 -0.80 2.69
C HIS A 211 5.94 0.36 2.24
N ARG A 212 5.77 1.36 3.11
CA ARG A 212 4.89 2.50 2.82
C ARG A 212 5.42 3.77 3.48
N VAL A 213 5.17 4.90 2.83
CA VAL A 213 5.38 6.22 3.40
C VAL A 213 4.09 7.02 3.37
N LEU A 214 3.79 7.72 4.46
CA LEU A 214 2.69 8.68 4.56
C LEU A 214 3.25 10.04 4.94
N VAL A 215 2.75 11.09 4.30
CA VAL A 215 3.02 12.48 4.66
C VAL A 215 1.79 13.05 5.36
N ARG A 216 1.97 13.65 6.53
CA ARG A 216 0.84 14.20 7.30
C ARG A 216 0.28 15.44 6.63
N PRO A 217 -1.04 15.47 6.28
CA PRO A 217 -1.60 16.57 5.50
C PRO A 217 -1.46 17.97 6.14
N ALA A 218 -1.67 18.07 7.45
CA ALA A 218 -1.60 19.34 8.16
C ALA A 218 -0.18 19.75 8.59
N GLU A 219 0.75 18.80 8.59
CA GLU A 219 2.14 18.97 9.05
C GLU A 219 3.06 18.20 8.10
N PRO A 220 3.36 18.75 6.90
CA PRO A 220 4.08 18.02 5.84
C PRO A 220 5.54 17.71 6.18
N ASP A 221 6.10 18.32 7.22
CA ASP A 221 7.39 17.94 7.78
C ASP A 221 7.34 16.58 8.52
N ARG A 222 6.13 16.19 8.94
CA ARG A 222 5.92 14.93 9.63
C ARG A 222 5.55 13.82 8.66
N ILE A 223 6.44 12.84 8.57
CA ILE A 223 6.25 11.64 7.74
C ILE A 223 6.30 10.38 8.60
N PHE A 224 5.64 9.34 8.10
CA PHE A 224 5.60 8.02 8.72
C PHE A 224 6.00 6.98 7.69
N ILE A 225 6.74 5.97 8.13
CA ILE A 225 7.01 4.78 7.32
C ILE A 225 6.57 3.53 8.05
N SER A 226 6.11 2.53 7.29
CA SER A 226 6.12 1.13 7.71
C SER A 226 7.25 0.39 7.00
N SER A 227 7.90 -0.52 7.70
CA SER A 227 9.09 -1.21 7.22
C SER A 227 9.23 -2.59 7.85
N GLY A 228 10.20 -3.37 7.42
CA GLY A 228 10.54 -4.67 7.99
C GLY A 228 10.96 -4.64 9.47
N ILE A 229 11.12 -3.45 10.04
CA ILE A 229 11.45 -3.23 11.46
C ILE A 229 10.32 -2.54 12.23
N GLY A 230 9.15 -2.34 11.63
CA GLY A 230 7.99 -1.71 12.26
C GLY A 230 7.64 -0.35 11.67
N ILE A 231 7.06 0.53 12.50
CA ILE A 231 6.63 1.88 12.11
C ILE A 231 7.59 2.91 12.71
N CYS A 232 8.04 3.85 11.89
CA CYS A 232 8.84 5.00 12.30
C CYS A 232 8.18 6.31 11.87
N SER A 233 8.47 7.40 12.59
CA SER A 233 8.09 8.75 12.19
C SER A 233 9.29 9.69 12.21
N SER A 234 9.24 10.67 11.32
CA SER A 234 10.13 11.84 11.29
C SER A 234 9.30 13.09 11.46
N GLU A 235 9.84 14.12 12.09
CA GLU A 235 9.23 15.45 12.25
C GLU A 235 9.99 16.52 11.44
N ASP A 236 10.98 16.10 10.64
CA ASP A 236 11.89 16.95 9.88
C ASP A 236 12.15 16.43 8.47
N ARG A 237 11.08 15.91 7.81
CA ARG A 237 11.09 15.39 6.44
C ARG A 237 12.10 14.24 6.20
N GLY A 238 12.39 13.46 7.23
CA GLY A 238 13.24 12.27 7.12
C GLY A 238 14.70 12.50 7.49
N ASN A 239 15.06 13.64 8.10
CA ASN A 239 16.43 13.86 8.57
C ASN A 239 16.70 13.17 9.92
N SER A 240 15.68 12.98 10.74
CA SER A 240 15.75 12.20 11.98
C SER A 240 14.50 11.35 12.18
N TRP A 241 14.61 10.25 12.93
CA TRP A 241 13.55 9.26 13.07
C TRP A 241 13.31 8.85 14.52
N ARG A 242 12.06 8.52 14.80
CA ARG A 242 11.60 7.92 16.06
C ARG A 242 10.81 6.64 15.75
N HIS A 243 11.12 5.56 16.44
CA HIS A 243 10.39 4.30 16.36
C HIS A 243 9.06 4.37 17.12
N LEU A 244 7.98 3.87 16.52
CA LEU A 244 6.62 3.95 17.05
C LEU A 244 5.99 2.60 17.36
N THR A 245 6.59 1.50 16.92
CA THR A 245 6.06 0.15 17.20
C THR A 245 6.15 -0.15 18.70
N THR A 246 5.06 -0.67 19.26
CA THR A 246 4.99 -1.09 20.65
C THR A 246 4.51 -2.54 20.75
N PRO A 247 4.79 -3.27 21.85
CA PRO A 247 4.29 -4.63 22.02
C PRO A 247 2.75 -4.74 21.96
N GLN A 248 2.03 -3.68 22.37
CA GLN A 248 0.57 -3.63 22.35
C GLN A 248 -0.01 -3.65 20.93
N MET A 249 0.77 -3.21 19.95
CA MET A 249 0.40 -3.26 18.54
C MET A 249 0.30 -4.69 18.00
N ARG A 250 1.10 -5.63 18.52
CA ARG A 250 1.22 -7.04 18.11
C ARG A 250 1.59 -7.22 16.62
N ILE A 251 2.09 -6.20 15.94
CA ILE A 251 2.56 -6.22 14.57
C ILE A 251 4.05 -5.92 14.60
N GLY A 252 4.87 -6.85 14.12
CA GLY A 252 6.31 -6.65 13.96
C GLY A 252 6.72 -6.38 12.50
N TYR A 253 5.84 -6.76 11.55
CA TYR A 253 6.03 -6.58 10.12
C TYR A 253 4.79 -5.91 9.49
N PRO A 254 4.65 -4.58 9.60
CA PRO A 254 3.50 -3.86 9.07
C PRO A 254 3.61 -3.68 7.55
N ASP A 255 2.64 -4.24 6.81
CA ASP A 255 2.52 -4.03 5.38
C ASP A 255 1.61 -2.83 5.05
N ALA A 256 0.49 -2.72 5.75
CA ALA A 256 -0.46 -1.63 5.57
C ALA A 256 -0.29 -0.55 6.64
N LEU A 257 -0.37 0.70 6.23
CA LEU A 257 -0.39 1.87 7.10
C LEU A 257 -1.33 2.92 6.50
N LEU A 258 -2.31 3.36 7.29
CA LEU A 258 -3.32 4.32 6.91
C LEU A 258 -3.35 5.49 7.90
N MET A 259 -3.69 6.68 7.41
CA MET A 259 -3.96 7.87 8.22
C MET A 259 -5.27 8.49 7.78
N HIS A 260 -6.11 8.85 8.75
CA HIS A 260 -7.35 9.55 8.44
C HIS A 260 -7.05 10.93 7.85
N PRO A 261 -7.64 11.29 6.68
CA PRO A 261 -7.21 12.46 5.92
C PRO A 261 -7.48 13.81 6.58
N GLN A 262 -8.35 13.86 7.57
CA GLN A 262 -8.70 15.07 8.34
C GLN A 262 -8.29 14.94 9.82
N GLN A 263 -8.61 13.80 10.45
CA GLN A 263 -8.22 13.49 11.83
C GLN A 263 -6.87 12.78 11.84
N THR A 264 -5.81 13.48 11.49
CA THR A 264 -4.47 12.89 11.23
C THR A 264 -3.81 12.23 12.44
N SER A 265 -4.40 12.36 13.65
CA SER A 265 -4.05 11.56 14.82
C SER A 265 -4.62 10.14 14.78
N LEU A 266 -5.67 9.89 13.98
CA LEU A 266 -6.27 8.58 13.82
C LEU A 266 -5.54 7.82 12.70
N MET A 267 -4.86 6.74 13.08
CA MET A 267 -4.06 5.91 12.19
C MET A 267 -4.41 4.44 12.37
N PHE A 268 -4.22 3.65 11.32
CA PHE A 268 -4.40 2.20 11.33
C PHE A 268 -3.21 1.52 10.67
N ALA A 269 -2.86 0.35 11.17
CA ALA A 269 -1.85 -0.51 10.58
C ALA A 269 -2.35 -1.95 10.51
N GLY A 270 -1.89 -2.68 9.51
CA GLY A 270 -2.14 -4.10 9.35
C GLY A 270 -0.85 -4.81 8.97
N GLY A 271 -0.68 -6.03 9.47
CA GLY A 271 0.49 -6.81 9.14
C GLY A 271 0.70 -8.02 10.03
N ALA A 272 1.75 -8.75 9.75
CA ALA A 272 2.13 -9.95 10.47
C ALA A 272 2.87 -9.64 11.78
N LYS A 273 2.83 -10.61 12.68
CA LYS A 273 3.62 -10.58 13.92
C LYS A 273 5.11 -10.59 13.66
N GLU A 274 5.55 -11.35 12.67
CA GLU A 274 6.96 -11.51 12.29
C GLU A 274 7.13 -11.36 10.78
N ASN A 275 8.37 -11.30 10.32
CA ASN A 275 8.67 -11.20 8.89
C ASN A 275 8.29 -12.48 8.11
N PRO A 276 8.16 -12.41 6.77
CA PRO A 276 7.73 -13.54 5.95
C PRO A 276 8.63 -14.78 6.03
N ARG A 277 9.90 -14.65 6.46
CA ARG A 277 10.81 -15.80 6.64
C ARG A 277 10.30 -16.76 7.71
N ALA A 278 9.71 -16.23 8.80
CA ALA A 278 9.13 -17.03 9.87
C ALA A 278 7.95 -17.90 9.39
N TRP A 279 7.17 -17.41 8.41
CA TRP A 279 6.00 -18.13 7.90
C TRP A 279 6.35 -19.42 7.15
N ARG A 280 7.58 -19.59 6.70
CA ARG A 280 8.04 -20.84 6.09
C ARG A 280 7.90 -22.03 7.04
N THR A 281 8.01 -21.77 8.33
CA THR A 281 7.96 -22.81 9.36
C THR A 281 6.56 -22.95 9.96
N THR A 282 5.89 -21.83 10.22
CA THR A 282 4.61 -21.83 10.94
C THR A 282 3.40 -21.95 10.02
N HIS A 283 3.52 -21.58 8.76
CA HIS A 283 2.41 -21.39 7.81
C HIS A 283 1.29 -20.50 8.38
N ASP A 284 1.69 -19.50 9.18
CA ASP A 284 0.78 -18.65 9.93
C ASP A 284 1.45 -17.28 10.17
N ALA A 285 0.84 -16.22 9.67
CA ALA A 285 1.34 -14.87 9.83
C ALA A 285 1.01 -14.25 11.19
N ASP A 286 0.05 -14.85 11.93
CA ASP A 286 -0.48 -14.32 13.19
C ASP A 286 -0.75 -12.81 13.10
N SER A 287 -1.49 -12.43 12.03
CA SER A 287 -1.69 -11.03 11.68
C SER A 287 -2.60 -10.31 12.65
N THR A 288 -2.39 -9.01 12.74
CA THR A 288 -3.19 -8.11 13.56
C THR A 288 -3.51 -6.84 12.76
N ILE A 289 -4.62 -6.20 13.10
CA ILE A 289 -4.92 -4.81 12.76
C ILE A 289 -4.79 -4.01 14.04
N ALA A 290 -4.15 -2.85 13.96
CA ALA A 290 -3.95 -1.98 15.10
C ALA A 290 -4.39 -0.54 14.76
N ARG A 291 -4.77 0.20 15.80
CA ARG A 291 -5.18 1.61 15.73
C ARG A 291 -4.35 2.47 16.65
N SER A 292 -4.07 3.68 16.22
CA SER A 292 -3.58 4.78 17.06
C SER A 292 -4.56 5.95 16.97
N ARG A 293 -4.85 6.60 18.10
CA ARG A 293 -5.69 7.81 18.16
C ARG A 293 -4.87 9.08 18.48
N ASP A 294 -3.56 8.95 18.61
CA ASP A 294 -2.64 10.03 19.01
C ASP A 294 -1.47 10.24 18.03
N GLY A 295 -1.67 9.84 16.77
CA GLY A 295 -0.66 10.01 15.72
C GLY A 295 0.53 9.07 15.85
N GLY A 296 0.29 7.85 16.27
CA GLY A 296 1.29 6.78 16.36
C GLY A 296 2.04 6.71 17.69
N GLY A 297 1.70 7.55 18.67
CA GLY A 297 2.33 7.53 20.00
C GLY A 297 1.98 6.27 20.80
N ASN A 298 0.70 5.88 20.75
CA ASN A 298 0.19 4.66 21.35
C ASN A 298 -0.63 3.86 20.34
N TRP A 299 -0.53 2.54 20.43
CA TRP A 299 -1.23 1.61 19.54
C TRP A 299 -2.02 0.58 20.34
N GLU A 300 -3.19 0.25 19.86
CA GLU A 300 -4.03 -0.84 20.38
C GLU A 300 -4.35 -1.85 19.28
N ALA A 301 -4.25 -3.13 19.59
CA ALA A 301 -4.66 -4.19 18.67
C ALA A 301 -6.19 -4.29 18.64
N LEU A 302 -6.75 -4.46 17.45
CA LEU A 302 -8.18 -4.50 17.17
C LEU A 302 -8.59 -5.95 16.84
N ASP A 303 -9.21 -6.66 17.77
CA ASP A 303 -9.58 -8.06 17.61
C ASP A 303 -11.08 -8.35 17.81
N ALA A 304 -11.86 -7.35 18.24
CA ALA A 304 -13.29 -7.53 18.47
C ALA A 304 -14.04 -7.91 17.17
N GLY A 305 -14.70 -9.07 17.19
CA GLY A 305 -15.42 -9.62 16.03
C GLY A 305 -14.55 -10.36 15.01
N LEU A 306 -13.23 -10.38 15.20
CA LEU A 306 -12.32 -11.21 14.42
C LEU A 306 -12.19 -12.61 15.03
N PRO A 307 -11.81 -13.66 14.27
CA PRO A 307 -11.35 -14.90 14.84
C PRO A 307 -10.13 -14.60 15.73
N GLY A 308 -9.93 -15.34 16.80
CA GLY A 308 -8.87 -15.08 17.78
C GLY A 308 -7.46 -15.03 17.19
N ARG A 309 -7.28 -15.46 15.93
CA ARG A 309 -6.04 -15.42 15.17
C ARG A 309 -6.32 -15.31 13.68
N LEU A 310 -5.66 -14.38 13.00
CA LEU A 310 -5.67 -14.25 11.54
C LEU A 310 -4.44 -14.99 11.00
N ARG A 311 -4.66 -16.14 10.36
CA ARG A 311 -3.59 -16.92 9.76
C ARG A 311 -2.96 -16.21 8.56
N GLY A 312 -3.81 -15.65 7.69
CA GLY A 312 -3.37 -14.87 6.54
C GLY A 312 -2.77 -13.54 6.96
N ASN A 313 -1.78 -13.06 6.19
CA ASN A 313 -1.26 -11.71 6.41
C ASN A 313 -2.23 -10.64 5.92
N VAL A 314 -2.39 -9.56 6.68
CA VAL A 314 -3.10 -8.36 6.26
C VAL A 314 -2.13 -7.51 5.43
N GLU A 315 -2.15 -7.67 4.11
CA GLU A 315 -1.23 -6.97 3.20
C GLU A 315 -1.83 -5.73 2.54
N ALA A 316 -3.15 -5.63 2.50
CA ALA A 316 -3.83 -4.46 1.93
C ALA A 316 -4.93 -3.97 2.85
N MET A 317 -5.02 -2.67 3.01
CA MET A 317 -6.12 -2.00 3.72
C MET A 317 -6.60 -0.80 2.92
N ALA A 318 -7.89 -0.50 3.05
CA ALA A 318 -8.49 0.71 2.52
C ALA A 318 -9.37 1.38 3.58
N MET A 319 -9.44 2.70 3.50
CA MET A 319 -10.26 3.57 4.33
C MET A 319 -11.20 4.37 3.46
N GLU A 320 -12.48 4.35 3.76
CA GLU A 320 -13.49 5.22 3.15
C GLU A 320 -14.02 6.18 4.20
N VAL A 321 -13.91 7.46 3.93
CA VAL A 321 -14.49 8.55 4.72
C VAL A 321 -15.65 9.13 3.94
N CYS A 322 -16.86 8.96 4.46
CA CYS A 322 -18.10 9.47 3.89
C CYS A 322 -18.83 10.32 4.96
N ASP A 323 -18.84 11.63 4.76
CA ASP A 323 -19.26 12.59 5.77
C ASP A 323 -18.55 12.34 7.11
N ASP A 324 -19.30 12.07 8.19
CA ASP A 324 -18.78 11.75 9.52
C ASP A 324 -18.57 10.23 9.75
N SER A 325 -18.80 9.40 8.72
CA SER A 325 -18.65 7.95 8.83
C SER A 325 -17.29 7.48 8.31
N LEU A 326 -16.73 6.50 9.00
CA LEU A 326 -15.48 5.85 8.62
C LEU A 326 -15.70 4.35 8.45
N SER A 327 -15.44 3.87 7.24
CA SER A 327 -15.39 2.46 6.90
C SER A 327 -13.95 2.02 6.66
N LEU A 328 -13.58 0.88 7.25
CA LEU A 328 -12.29 0.25 7.08
C LEU A 328 -12.46 -1.11 6.42
N PHE A 329 -11.56 -1.41 5.49
CA PHE A 329 -11.46 -2.68 4.82
C PHE A 329 -10.05 -3.21 4.98
N ALA A 330 -9.90 -4.50 5.26
CA ALA A 330 -8.62 -5.18 5.30
C ALA A 330 -8.71 -6.48 4.50
N ALA A 331 -7.71 -6.73 3.66
CA ALA A 331 -7.66 -7.89 2.79
C ALA A 331 -6.42 -8.75 3.13
N THR A 332 -6.61 -10.06 3.12
CA THR A 332 -5.61 -11.01 3.57
C THR A 332 -5.07 -11.90 2.46
N THR A 333 -3.91 -12.46 2.69
CA THR A 333 -3.31 -13.48 1.81
C THR A 333 -4.09 -14.80 1.77
N ASP A 334 -5.07 -14.99 2.66
CA ASP A 334 -6.02 -16.11 2.62
C ASP A 334 -7.26 -15.83 1.76
N GLY A 335 -7.38 -14.61 1.20
CA GLY A 335 -8.53 -14.20 0.38
C GLY A 335 -9.76 -13.80 1.20
N ASP A 336 -9.57 -13.43 2.46
CA ASP A 336 -10.62 -12.85 3.30
C ASP A 336 -10.63 -11.32 3.18
N ILE A 337 -11.82 -10.75 3.09
CA ILE A 337 -12.05 -9.30 3.24
C ILE A 337 -12.75 -9.06 4.57
N LEU A 338 -12.10 -8.28 5.42
CA LEU A 338 -12.59 -7.86 6.72
C LEU A 338 -13.12 -6.43 6.62
N PHE A 339 -14.18 -6.12 7.33
CA PHE A 339 -14.88 -4.84 7.31
C PHE A 339 -15.17 -4.33 8.71
N SER A 340 -15.01 -3.03 8.93
CA SER A 340 -15.47 -2.31 10.11
C SER A 340 -16.08 -0.97 9.71
N ALA A 341 -17.26 -0.66 10.26
CA ALA A 341 -17.98 0.62 10.06
C ALA A 341 -17.89 1.56 11.27
N ASN A 342 -17.01 1.27 12.23
CA ASN A 342 -16.91 2.00 13.50
C ASN A 342 -15.46 2.15 13.96
N GLU A 343 -14.59 2.67 13.09
CA GLU A 343 -13.17 2.93 13.38
C GLU A 343 -12.39 1.71 13.86
N GLY A 344 -12.82 0.50 13.51
CA GLY A 344 -12.18 -0.74 13.94
C GLY A 344 -12.64 -1.28 15.30
N ASP A 345 -13.60 -0.64 15.98
CA ASP A 345 -14.11 -1.13 17.28
C ASP A 345 -14.78 -2.50 17.17
N LYS A 346 -15.31 -2.83 15.98
CA LYS A 346 -15.82 -4.17 15.67
C LYS A 346 -15.59 -4.49 14.21
N TRP A 347 -15.07 -5.67 13.97
CA TRP A 347 -14.83 -6.21 12.64
C TRP A 347 -15.81 -7.32 12.30
N THR A 348 -16.07 -7.48 11.02
CA THR A 348 -16.81 -8.61 10.45
C THR A 348 -16.05 -9.15 9.26
N LYS A 349 -16.10 -10.47 9.06
CA LYS A 349 -15.63 -11.08 7.83
C LYS A 349 -16.70 -10.87 6.76
N MET A 350 -16.44 -9.96 5.83
CA MET A 350 -17.37 -9.55 4.79
C MET A 350 -17.45 -10.58 3.65
N ILE A 351 -16.30 -11.04 3.18
CA ILE A 351 -16.14 -12.02 2.09
C ILE A 351 -15.01 -12.99 2.47
N SER A 352 -15.13 -14.24 2.00
CA SER A 352 -14.10 -15.26 2.14
C SER A 352 -13.92 -16.03 0.83
N GLY A 353 -12.75 -16.66 0.67
CA GLY A 353 -12.48 -17.57 -0.43
C GLY A 353 -12.16 -16.88 -1.74
N LEU A 354 -11.80 -15.59 -1.73
CA LEU A 354 -11.20 -14.95 -2.89
C LEU A 354 -9.81 -15.53 -3.16
N PRO A 355 -9.26 -15.36 -4.36
CA PRO A 355 -7.83 -15.47 -4.56
C PRO A 355 -7.09 -14.56 -3.58
N ALA A 356 -5.86 -14.93 -3.19
CA ALA A 356 -5.08 -14.15 -2.22
C ALA A 356 -4.95 -12.69 -2.64
N VAL A 357 -5.03 -11.77 -1.66
CA VAL A 357 -4.61 -10.39 -1.85
C VAL A 357 -3.18 -10.29 -1.35
N SER A 358 -2.22 -10.19 -2.26
CA SER A 358 -0.80 -10.29 -1.93
C SER A 358 0.07 -9.45 -2.86
N LYS A 359 1.17 -8.91 -2.31
CA LYS A 359 2.19 -8.14 -3.01
C LYS A 359 3.24 -8.99 -3.72
N GLY A 360 3.11 -10.28 -3.72
CA GLY A 360 4.09 -11.20 -4.26
C GLY A 360 3.73 -12.63 -3.92
N GLU A 361 4.74 -13.44 -3.65
CA GLU A 361 4.54 -14.86 -3.32
C GLU A 361 4.32 -15.11 -1.82
N HIS A 362 4.03 -14.09 -1.02
CA HIS A 362 3.83 -14.23 0.43
C HIS A 362 2.71 -15.22 0.77
N TYR A 363 1.62 -15.21 0.00
CA TYR A 363 0.52 -16.15 0.18
C TYR A 363 0.93 -17.62 0.03
N LEU A 364 1.97 -17.92 -0.77
CA LEU A 364 2.48 -19.27 -0.94
C LEU A 364 3.16 -19.81 0.33
N ARG A 365 3.63 -18.92 1.19
CA ARG A 365 4.30 -19.29 2.44
C ARG A 365 3.31 -19.71 3.54
N LEU A 366 2.03 -19.45 3.31
CA LEU A 366 0.94 -19.76 4.22
C LEU A 366 0.12 -20.98 3.80
N ARG A 367 0.48 -21.59 2.65
CA ARG A 367 -0.16 -22.80 2.11
C ARG A 367 0.46 -24.09 2.58
#